data_023c85c6814ebe6045cb4e638d633cf1
#
_entry.id   023c85c6814ebe6045cb4e638d633cf1
#
_cell.length_a   1.000
_cell.length_b   1.000
_cell.length_c   1.000
_cell.angle_alpha   90.00
_cell.angle_beta   90.00
_cell.angle_gamma   90.00
#
_symmetry.space_group_name_H-M   'P 1'
#
loop_
_entity.id
_entity.type
_entity.pdbx_description
1 polymer ?
#
loop_
_entity_poly.entity_id
_entity_poly.type
_entity_poly.pdbx_seq_one_letter_code
_entity_poly.pdbx_strand_id
1 'polypeptide(L)'
;MKNEILKRIQDYALEEIMGDRFGKYAKEIILDRAIPDVRDGLKPVQRRILYAMYKAGNTSDKGYIKCAATVGDVLGKFHPHGDSSVYDAMVRMSQWWKQNHILVDIHGNNGSMDGDGPAAYRYTEARLAKISNELLKDLDKETVSWALN
;
A
#
# COMPACT_ATOMS: atom_id res chain seq x y z
N MET A 1 -6.87 -48.05 -3.82
CA MET A 1 -6.04 -46.84 -3.99
C MET A 1 -6.02 -46.29 -5.42
N LYS A 2 -5.57 -47.04 -6.45
CA LYS A 2 -5.51 -46.54 -7.84
C LYS A 2 -6.89 -46.16 -8.40
N ASN A 3 -7.94 -46.89 -8.11
CA ASN A 3 -9.31 -46.60 -8.56
C ASN A 3 -9.99 -45.43 -7.81
N GLU A 4 -9.55 -45.11 -6.58
CA GLU A 4 -10.07 -43.94 -5.86
C GLU A 4 -9.44 -42.62 -6.31
N ILE A 5 -8.18 -42.67 -6.77
CA ILE A 5 -7.51 -41.50 -7.34
C ILE A 5 -8.16 -41.16 -8.69
N LEU A 6 -8.46 -42.16 -9.52
CA LEU A 6 -9.12 -41.93 -10.82
C LEU A 6 -10.53 -41.35 -10.68
N LYS A 7 -11.26 -41.70 -9.62
CA LYS A 7 -12.59 -41.10 -9.33
C LYS A 7 -12.54 -39.61 -8.91
N ARG A 8 -11.35 -39.09 -8.56
CA ARG A 8 -11.14 -37.68 -8.17
C ARG A 8 -10.62 -36.80 -9.32
N ILE A 9 -10.30 -37.44 -10.46
CA ILE A 9 -9.89 -36.70 -11.65
C ILE A 9 -11.16 -36.19 -12.33
N GLN A 10 -11.24 -34.87 -12.49
CA GLN A 10 -12.30 -34.21 -13.24
C GLN A 10 -11.69 -33.63 -14.51
N ASP A 11 -12.29 -33.95 -15.62
CA ASP A 11 -11.90 -33.37 -16.91
C ASP A 11 -12.60 -32.03 -17.09
N TYR A 12 -11.81 -30.98 -17.24
CA TYR A 12 -12.28 -29.64 -17.56
C TYR A 12 -11.67 -29.16 -18.88
N ALA A 13 -12.42 -28.39 -19.63
CA ALA A 13 -11.86 -27.70 -20.78
C ALA A 13 -10.82 -26.67 -20.31
N LEU A 14 -9.70 -26.56 -21.02
CA LEU A 14 -8.62 -25.64 -20.68
C LEU A 14 -9.11 -24.19 -20.62
N GLU A 15 -9.97 -23.82 -21.56
CA GLU A 15 -10.56 -22.48 -21.63
C GLU A 15 -11.40 -22.16 -20.38
N GLU A 16 -12.13 -23.14 -19.85
CA GLU A 16 -12.95 -22.98 -18.66
C GLU A 16 -12.07 -22.74 -17.42
N ILE A 17 -11.02 -23.57 -17.27
CA ILE A 17 -10.06 -23.42 -16.16
C ILE A 17 -9.33 -22.07 -16.26
N MET A 18 -8.87 -21.69 -17.44
CA MET A 18 -8.19 -20.42 -17.64
C MET A 18 -9.12 -19.23 -17.35
N GLY A 19 -10.37 -19.27 -17.80
CA GLY A 19 -11.37 -18.25 -17.55
C GLY A 19 -11.66 -18.08 -16.05
N ASP A 20 -11.88 -19.18 -15.33
CA ASP A 20 -12.11 -19.16 -13.88
C ASP A 20 -10.89 -18.62 -13.10
N ARG A 21 -9.69 -19.12 -13.44
CA ARG A 21 -8.44 -18.68 -12.79
C ARG A 21 -8.13 -17.21 -13.08
N PHE A 22 -8.32 -16.77 -14.34
CA PHE A 22 -8.14 -15.37 -14.71
C PHE A 22 -9.14 -14.46 -13.99
N GLY A 23 -10.41 -14.88 -13.91
CA GLY A 23 -11.45 -14.13 -13.21
C GLY A 23 -11.14 -13.98 -11.71
N LYS A 24 -10.67 -15.05 -11.05
CA LYS A 24 -10.25 -15.01 -9.64
C LYS A 24 -9.06 -14.10 -9.43
N TYR A 25 -8.03 -14.22 -10.27
CA TYR A 25 -6.85 -13.37 -10.21
C TYR A 25 -7.18 -11.89 -10.45
N ALA A 26 -7.99 -11.58 -11.47
CA ALA A 26 -8.42 -10.21 -11.74
C ALA A 26 -9.20 -9.61 -10.57
N LYS A 27 -10.08 -10.40 -9.93
CA LYS A 27 -10.84 -9.99 -8.75
C LYS A 27 -9.90 -9.67 -7.56
N GLU A 28 -8.93 -10.54 -7.28
CA GLU A 28 -7.93 -10.31 -6.23
C GLU A 28 -7.14 -9.02 -6.46
N ILE A 29 -6.63 -8.81 -7.68
CA ILE A 29 -5.89 -7.57 -8.00
C ILE A 29 -6.77 -6.33 -7.82
N ILE A 30 -8.03 -6.38 -8.25
CA ILE A 30 -8.93 -5.23 -8.10
C ILE A 30 -9.18 -4.94 -6.62
N LEU A 31 -9.51 -5.95 -5.81
CA LEU A 31 -9.84 -5.79 -4.40
C LEU A 31 -8.62 -5.37 -3.57
N ASP A 32 -7.47 -6.01 -3.80
CA ASP A 32 -6.28 -5.83 -2.95
C ASP A 32 -5.35 -4.70 -3.42
N ARG A 33 -5.63 -4.07 -4.57
CA ARG A 33 -4.76 -3.02 -5.11
C ARG A 33 -5.51 -1.76 -5.52
N ALA A 34 -6.61 -1.88 -6.27
CA ALA A 34 -7.20 -0.75 -6.96
C ALA A 34 -8.28 -0.03 -6.17
N ILE A 35 -9.06 -0.75 -5.36
CA ILE A 35 -10.23 -0.21 -4.68
C ILE A 35 -9.86 0.30 -3.29
N PRO A 36 -10.17 1.58 -2.96
CA PRO A 36 -10.06 2.08 -1.61
C PRO A 36 -11.05 1.41 -0.67
N ASP A 37 -10.66 1.20 0.58
CA ASP A 37 -11.54 0.68 1.63
C ASP A 37 -12.60 1.73 1.99
N VAL A 38 -13.86 1.32 2.08
CA VAL A 38 -14.99 2.21 2.39
C VAL A 38 -14.89 2.85 3.79
N ARG A 39 -14.14 2.25 4.71
CA ARG A 39 -14.02 2.70 6.10
C ARG A 39 -13.06 3.87 6.26
N ASP A 40 -11.93 3.87 5.55
CA ASP A 40 -10.86 4.86 5.68
C ASP A 40 -10.45 5.53 4.36
N GLY A 41 -11.01 5.08 3.24
CA GLY A 41 -10.69 5.60 1.92
C GLY A 41 -9.28 5.24 1.42
N LEU A 42 -8.55 4.38 2.11
CA LEU A 42 -7.19 4.02 1.78
C LEU A 42 -7.11 2.77 0.89
N LYS A 43 -6.20 2.81 -0.07
CA LYS A 43 -5.75 1.60 -0.75
C LYS A 43 -4.78 0.81 0.15
N PRO A 44 -4.65 -0.51 -0.02
CA PRO A 44 -3.78 -1.33 0.82
C PRO A 44 -2.34 -0.82 0.92
N VAL A 45 -1.74 -0.37 -0.18
CA VAL A 45 -0.38 0.20 -0.17
C VAL A 45 -0.29 1.47 0.68
N GLN A 46 -1.29 2.33 0.61
CA GLN A 46 -1.32 3.58 1.39
C GLN A 46 -1.40 3.28 2.89
N ARG A 47 -2.27 2.35 3.28
CA ARG A 47 -2.39 1.91 4.69
C ARG A 47 -1.08 1.31 5.20
N ARG A 48 -0.41 0.48 4.40
CA ARG A 48 0.88 -0.12 4.75
C ARG A 48 1.98 0.93 4.94
N ILE A 49 2.01 1.97 4.10
CA ILE A 49 2.96 3.09 4.24
C ILE A 49 2.71 3.85 5.54
N LEU A 50 1.47 4.27 5.80
CA LEU A 50 1.14 5.01 7.02
C LEU A 50 1.45 4.19 8.27
N TYR A 51 1.13 2.91 8.26
CA TYR A 51 1.43 2.00 9.36
C TYR A 51 2.93 1.81 9.57
N ALA A 52 3.72 1.64 8.50
CA ALA A 52 5.17 1.53 8.59
C ALA A 52 5.80 2.79 9.19
N MET A 53 5.36 3.96 8.73
CA MET A 53 5.82 5.25 9.28
C MET A 53 5.46 5.40 10.76
N TYR A 54 4.26 5.01 11.16
CA TYR A 54 3.82 5.03 12.55
C TYR A 54 4.67 4.09 13.42
N LYS A 55 4.89 2.86 12.98
CA LYS A 55 5.73 1.87 13.69
C LYS A 55 7.19 2.30 13.81
N ALA A 56 7.70 3.00 12.80
CA ALA A 56 9.04 3.61 12.85
C ALA A 56 9.10 4.85 13.75
N GLY A 57 7.96 5.28 14.30
CA GLY A 57 7.87 6.51 15.10
C GLY A 57 8.10 7.78 14.29
N ASN A 58 7.88 7.73 12.97
CA ASN A 58 8.02 8.88 12.06
C ASN A 58 6.73 9.72 12.06
N THR A 59 6.43 10.31 13.19
CA THR A 59 5.20 11.09 13.45
C THR A 59 5.39 12.58 13.14
N SER A 60 4.29 13.31 13.08
CA SER A 60 4.27 14.73 12.69
C SER A 60 5.02 15.68 13.63
N ASP A 61 5.27 15.26 14.87
CA ASP A 61 6.00 15.98 15.92
C ASP A 61 7.52 15.79 15.86
N LYS A 62 7.99 14.87 14.99
CA LYS A 62 9.41 14.53 14.84
C LYS A 62 10.01 15.09 13.55
N GLY A 63 11.32 14.99 13.46
CA GLY A 63 12.07 15.37 12.26
C GLY A 63 11.74 14.46 11.07
N TYR A 64 12.05 14.95 9.88
CA TYR A 64 11.91 14.17 8.65
C TYR A 64 12.92 13.02 8.58
N ILE A 65 12.50 11.92 7.98
CA ILE A 65 13.33 10.74 7.72
C ILE A 65 13.41 10.54 6.21
N LYS A 66 14.54 10.10 5.69
CA LYS A 66 14.70 9.79 4.27
C LYS A 66 13.61 8.86 3.76
N CYS A 67 12.96 9.23 2.65
CA CYS A 67 11.94 8.40 2.02
C CYS A 67 12.44 6.98 1.71
N ALA A 68 13.73 6.85 1.40
CA ALA A 68 14.39 5.56 1.17
C ALA A 68 14.25 4.59 2.36
N ALA A 69 14.31 5.09 3.60
CA ALA A 69 14.14 4.26 4.79
C ALA A 69 12.69 3.75 4.90
N THR A 70 11.72 4.63 4.73
CA THR A 70 10.29 4.26 4.74
C THR A 70 9.96 3.26 3.63
N VAL A 71 10.43 3.51 2.41
CA VAL A 71 10.21 2.59 1.27
C VAL A 71 10.82 1.23 1.57
N GLY A 72 12.06 1.18 2.08
CA GLY A 72 12.72 -0.07 2.46
C GLY A 72 11.98 -0.86 3.54
N ASP A 73 11.48 -0.18 4.57
CA ASP A 73 10.67 -0.79 5.63
C ASP A 73 9.35 -1.37 5.11
N VAL A 74 8.66 -0.66 4.22
CA VAL A 74 7.42 -1.12 3.59
C VAL A 74 7.67 -2.37 2.75
N LEU A 75 8.71 -2.35 1.91
CA LEU A 75 9.05 -3.49 1.05
C LEU A 75 9.45 -4.72 1.86
N GLY A 76 10.28 -4.52 2.87
CA GLY A 76 10.83 -5.62 3.65
C GLY A 76 9.83 -6.29 4.59
N LYS A 77 8.77 -5.58 5.02
CA LYS A 77 7.88 -6.05 6.08
C LYS A 77 6.41 -6.20 5.66
N PHE A 78 5.93 -5.40 4.70
CA PHE A 78 4.49 -5.25 4.49
C PHE A 78 4.02 -5.40 3.04
N HIS A 79 4.87 -5.13 2.05
CA HIS A 79 4.43 -5.01 0.67
C HIS A 79 5.52 -5.48 -0.31
N PRO A 80 5.61 -6.78 -0.62
CA PRO A 80 6.66 -7.36 -1.47
C PRO A 80 6.43 -7.05 -2.97
N HIS A 81 6.48 -5.78 -3.35
CA HIS A 81 6.31 -5.28 -4.72
C HIS A 81 7.43 -4.27 -5.04
N GLY A 82 7.40 -3.63 -6.22
CA GLY A 82 8.45 -2.70 -6.63
C GLY A 82 8.52 -1.42 -5.77
N ASP A 83 9.72 -0.93 -5.51
CA ASP A 83 10.03 0.27 -4.73
C ASP A 83 9.40 1.54 -5.32
N SER A 84 9.40 1.66 -6.65
CA SER A 84 8.79 2.78 -7.35
C SER A 84 7.29 2.91 -7.03
N SER A 85 6.56 1.79 -6.98
CA SER A 85 5.12 1.81 -6.70
C SER A 85 4.82 2.29 -5.28
N VAL A 86 5.65 1.94 -4.30
CA VAL A 86 5.54 2.39 -2.92
C VAL A 86 5.85 3.89 -2.81
N TYR A 87 6.95 4.32 -3.44
CA TYR A 87 7.33 5.72 -3.43
C TYR A 87 6.31 6.61 -4.14
N ASP A 88 5.81 6.21 -5.30
CA ASP A 88 4.76 6.94 -6.03
C ASP A 88 3.48 7.09 -5.21
N ALA A 89 3.08 6.04 -4.48
CA ALA A 89 1.94 6.12 -3.57
C ALA A 89 2.19 7.11 -2.44
N MET A 90 3.40 7.12 -1.86
CA MET A 90 3.80 8.03 -0.79
C MET A 90 3.81 9.49 -1.28
N VAL A 91 4.36 9.74 -2.46
CA VAL A 91 4.36 11.07 -3.10
C VAL A 91 2.93 11.55 -3.34
N ARG A 92 2.05 10.70 -3.89
CA ARG A 92 0.64 11.07 -4.13
C ARG A 92 -0.08 11.46 -2.85
N MET A 93 0.21 10.83 -1.73
CA MET A 93 -0.36 11.18 -0.42
C MET A 93 0.16 12.52 0.13
N SER A 94 1.24 13.07 -0.43
CA SER A 94 1.80 14.39 -0.06
C SER A 94 1.36 15.53 -0.97
N GLN A 95 0.73 15.22 -2.11
CA GLN A 95 0.39 16.20 -3.13
C GLN A 95 -0.99 16.82 -2.84
N TRP A 96 -1.01 18.08 -2.39
CA TRP A 96 -2.25 18.79 -2.03
C TRP A 96 -3.23 18.93 -3.19
N TRP A 97 -2.76 18.90 -4.44
CA TRP A 97 -3.62 18.97 -5.64
C TRP A 97 -4.24 17.61 -6.01
N LYS A 98 -3.82 16.51 -5.37
CA LYS A 98 -4.36 15.18 -5.58
C LYS A 98 -5.11 14.62 -4.39
N GLN A 99 -4.96 15.25 -3.22
CA GLN A 99 -5.56 14.83 -1.97
C GLN A 99 -6.32 15.98 -1.33
N ASN A 100 -7.51 15.71 -0.82
CA ASN A 100 -8.24 16.69 -0.02
C ASN A 100 -7.46 17.06 1.25
N HIS A 101 -6.85 16.07 1.88
CA HIS A 101 -5.92 16.24 2.98
C HIS A 101 -4.65 15.43 2.71
N ILE A 102 -3.51 16.06 2.82
CA ILE A 102 -2.24 15.38 2.72
C ILE A 102 -2.05 14.47 3.93
N LEU A 103 -1.65 13.22 3.69
CA LEU A 103 -1.42 12.23 4.75
C LEU A 103 0.07 12.08 5.06
N VAL A 104 0.93 12.41 4.12
CA VAL A 104 2.38 12.39 4.24
C VAL A 104 2.90 13.79 3.97
N ASP A 105 3.74 14.30 4.86
CA ASP A 105 4.45 15.56 4.70
C ASP A 105 5.84 15.27 4.13
N ILE A 106 6.10 15.70 2.89
CA ILE A 106 7.38 15.49 2.21
C ILE A 106 8.18 16.79 2.15
N HIS A 107 9.43 16.68 2.57
CA HIS A 107 10.44 17.73 2.41
C HIS A 107 11.31 17.40 1.18
N GLY A 108 11.35 18.34 0.22
CA GLY A 108 11.99 18.20 -1.07
C GLY A 108 11.03 18.32 -2.24
N ASN A 109 11.49 18.03 -3.44
CA ASN A 109 10.65 18.07 -4.64
C ASN A 109 9.74 16.84 -4.70
N ASN A 110 8.44 17.06 -4.50
CA ASN A 110 7.39 16.02 -4.61
C ASN A 110 6.57 16.15 -5.91
N GLY A 111 7.09 16.84 -6.93
CA GLY A 111 6.43 17.09 -8.21
C GLY A 111 5.65 18.39 -8.26
N SER A 112 5.01 18.65 -9.39
CA SER A 112 4.20 19.84 -9.62
C SER A 112 2.84 19.52 -10.23
N MET A 113 1.94 20.49 -10.25
CA MET A 113 0.66 20.39 -10.98
C MET A 113 0.87 20.38 -12.49
N ASP A 114 1.96 20.96 -12.97
CA ASP A 114 2.30 21.06 -14.40
C ASP A 114 2.87 19.78 -14.98
N GLY A 115 2.98 18.71 -14.16
CA GLY A 115 3.40 17.39 -14.61
C GLY A 115 4.85 17.02 -14.32
N ASP A 116 5.60 17.88 -13.64
CA ASP A 116 6.94 17.51 -13.21
C ASP A 116 6.91 16.35 -12.23
N GLY A 117 7.80 15.38 -12.44
CA GLY A 117 7.96 14.26 -11.54
C GLY A 117 8.63 14.63 -10.22
N PRO A 118 8.44 13.82 -9.17
CA PRO A 118 9.16 14.00 -7.91
C PRO A 118 10.65 13.69 -8.08
N ALA A 119 11.48 14.25 -7.20
CA ALA A 119 12.86 13.81 -7.06
C ALA A 119 12.90 12.34 -6.55
N ALA A 120 13.99 11.63 -6.84
CA ALA A 120 14.14 10.26 -6.38
C ALA A 120 14.10 10.16 -4.84
N TYR A 121 13.54 9.05 -4.32
CA TYR A 121 13.31 8.83 -2.88
C TYR A 121 14.56 8.94 -2.00
N ARG A 122 15.76 8.81 -2.58
CA ARG A 122 17.03 9.00 -1.87
C ARG A 122 17.32 10.47 -1.52
N TYR A 123 16.69 11.42 -2.21
CA TYR A 123 16.89 12.86 -2.01
C TYR A 123 15.79 13.50 -1.17
N THR A 124 14.62 12.89 -1.12
CA THR A 124 13.47 13.42 -0.39
C THR A 124 13.38 12.82 1.02
N GLU A 125 12.72 13.55 1.89
CA GLU A 125 12.48 13.17 3.28
C GLU A 125 10.98 13.27 3.57
N ALA A 126 10.48 12.44 4.48
CA ALA A 126 9.06 12.43 4.80
C ALA A 126 8.81 12.21 6.29
N ARG A 127 7.62 12.61 6.72
CA ARG A 127 7.02 12.26 8.01
C ARG A 127 5.51 12.16 7.85
N LEU A 128 4.83 11.60 8.84
CA LEU A 128 3.37 11.64 8.86
C LEU A 128 2.86 13.09 8.96
N ALA A 129 1.83 13.42 8.20
CA ALA A 129 1.12 14.66 8.41
C ALA A 129 0.28 14.60 9.69
N LYS A 130 -0.02 15.75 10.31
CA LYS A 130 -0.74 15.81 11.59
C LYS A 130 -2.10 15.10 11.54
N ILE A 131 -2.82 15.23 10.43
CA ILE A 131 -4.13 14.59 10.24
C ILE A 131 -4.06 13.06 10.20
N SER A 132 -2.92 12.50 9.78
CA SER A 132 -2.75 11.04 9.73
C SER A 132 -2.79 10.38 11.11
N ASN A 133 -2.56 11.15 12.18
CA ASN A 133 -2.71 10.66 13.54
C ASN A 133 -4.16 10.25 13.85
N GLU A 134 -5.15 10.86 13.22
CA GLU A 134 -6.55 10.50 13.41
C GLU A 134 -6.88 9.13 12.78
N LEU A 135 -6.25 8.81 11.63
CA LEU A 135 -6.40 7.50 10.99
C LEU A 135 -5.69 6.37 11.75
N LEU A 136 -4.65 6.72 12.51
CA LEU A 136 -3.80 5.77 13.25
C LEU A 136 -4.15 5.72 14.75
N LYS A 137 -5.14 6.51 15.15
CA LYS A 137 -5.61 6.55 16.53
C LYS A 137 -6.20 5.20 16.94
N ASP A 138 -5.92 4.80 18.17
CA ASP A 138 -6.46 3.59 18.78
C ASP A 138 -6.08 2.26 18.09
N LEU A 139 -5.01 2.24 17.29
CA LEU A 139 -4.50 0.99 16.68
C LEU A 139 -4.07 -0.06 17.72
N ASP A 140 -3.64 0.37 18.88
CA ASP A 140 -3.28 -0.45 20.04
C ASP A 140 -4.48 -1.08 20.75
N LYS A 141 -5.69 -0.64 20.43
CA LYS A 141 -6.96 -1.17 20.95
C LYS A 141 -7.56 -2.28 20.07
N GLU A 142 -6.77 -2.89 19.21
CA GLU A 142 -7.21 -3.96 18.31
C GLU A 142 -8.41 -3.58 17.40
N THR A 143 -8.44 -2.33 16.97
CA THR A 143 -9.50 -1.80 16.08
C THR A 143 -9.39 -2.29 14.64
N VAL A 144 -8.31 -2.98 14.30
CA VAL A 144 -8.01 -3.53 12.97
C VAL A 144 -7.72 -5.01 13.08
N SER A 145 -8.32 -5.81 12.21
CA SER A 145 -8.00 -7.23 12.10
C SER A 145 -6.67 -7.43 11.37
N TRP A 146 -5.81 -8.28 11.90
CA TRP A 146 -4.52 -8.63 11.33
C TRP A 146 -4.57 -10.03 10.73
N ALA A 147 -3.96 -10.19 9.56
CA ALA A 147 -3.74 -11.50 8.94
C ALA A 147 -2.23 -11.75 8.81
N LEU A 148 -1.84 -13.00 8.89
CA LEU A 148 -0.46 -13.40 8.59
C LEU A 148 -0.23 -13.31 7.07
N ASN A 149 0.96 -12.83 6.70
CA ASN A 149 1.43 -12.84 5.32
C ASN A 149 1.85 -14.25 4.91
#